data_410c3a89f13b55b33417ec1df2730462
#
_entry.id   410c3a89f13b55b33417ec1df2730462
#
_cell.length_a   1.000
_cell.length_b   1.000
_cell.length_c   1.000
_cell.angle_alpha   90.00
_cell.angle_beta   90.00
_cell.angle_gamma   90.00
#
_symmetry.space_group_name_H-M   'P 1'
#
loop_
_entity.id
_entity.type
_entity.pdbx_description
1 polymer ?
#
loop_
_entity_poly.entity_id
_entity_poly.type
_entity_poly.pdbx_seq_one_letter_code
_entity_poly.pdbx_strand_id
1 'polypeptide(L)'
;MNFNKAQLGAIEHKDGAMLVLAGPGSGKTAVITHRTKNLITKHHVKPSEILVITFTKAAANEMKERFNSLMKDDRVNVSFGTFHAVFFTILKYAYRFTSANIADESVRYGFIREILSYYRLEYKDKNEFIGNLLAEISLIKNSRIDIENFYSGVCGEEIFRDIYKKYETRLKENRLIDFDDMLSYTYELFKERPDILALWQNKYKYILIDEFQDINRLQYEIIKMLAAPQNNLFIVGDDDQSIYRFRGSKPEIMLGFEKDYPNAKRILLDTNYRCGRYIVETSLNLISHNRERFDKKIIAASKSKAPVTFADFENRRDENIFLIRDIDKKIKAGAVFSDFAVLFRTNTQPRQLIEQLMSYNIPFKTKDNIPNIYEHWIARDLFTYQRIAGGSRDRADFLQIMNRPKRYLSRDSLCDATVAFDEWIKLFDEKPWIAERIEKLEYDMKLISRMNPYASINYIRRGIGYDDFLAEYAGYRNINKEDLFDILDEIQSGAKGFATYEEWYEHIREYTKQMKLMALSKESDPNAVTLATLHSSKGLEFENVYIIDANEGIMPYKKAVLEKDIEEERRLFYVGMTRAKTSLSVYSVKSVNDKSAQASRFVRESKEPRQNNSRDD
;
A
#
# COMPACT_ATOMS: atom_id res chain seq x y z
N MET A 1 30.25 17.17 7.87
CA MET A 1 29.49 17.21 6.61
C MET A 1 29.68 18.58 5.98
N ASN A 2 29.98 18.63 4.69
CA ASN A 2 30.01 19.88 3.94
C ASN A 2 28.61 20.05 3.31
N PHE A 3 27.88 21.05 3.77
CA PHE A 3 26.59 21.43 3.20
C PHE A 3 26.77 22.35 1.98
N ASN A 4 25.92 22.18 0.97
CA ASN A 4 25.88 23.14 -0.14
C ASN A 4 25.13 24.42 0.27
N LYS A 5 25.17 25.44 -0.63
CA LYS A 5 24.59 26.76 -0.36
C LYS A 5 23.10 26.71 -0.04
N ALA A 6 22.32 25.85 -0.72
CA ALA A 6 20.89 25.71 -0.49
C ALA A 6 20.60 25.08 0.88
N GLN A 7 21.34 24.01 1.22
CA GLN A 7 21.23 23.36 2.53
C GLN A 7 21.60 24.34 3.67
N LEU A 8 22.69 25.11 3.52
CA LEU A 8 23.09 26.13 4.49
C LEU A 8 22.00 27.20 4.67
N GLY A 9 21.42 27.69 3.57
CA GLY A 9 20.33 28.65 3.62
C GLY A 9 19.10 28.16 4.38
N ALA A 10 18.76 26.87 4.23
CA ALA A 10 17.68 26.25 4.96
C ALA A 10 18.01 26.05 6.46
N ILE A 11 19.26 25.63 6.76
CA ILE A 11 19.72 25.41 8.15
C ILE A 11 19.80 26.75 8.92
N GLU A 12 20.24 27.82 8.29
CA GLU A 12 20.47 29.13 8.93
C GLU A 12 19.19 29.98 9.07
N HIS A 13 18.11 29.61 8.40
CA HIS A 13 16.82 30.31 8.54
C HIS A 13 16.35 30.28 9.99
N LYS A 14 15.96 31.42 10.58
CA LYS A 14 15.50 31.51 11.97
C LYS A 14 13.97 31.63 12.05
N ASP A 15 13.43 32.79 11.82
CA ASP A 15 12.04 33.12 12.09
C ASP A 15 11.19 33.18 10.81
N GLY A 16 9.90 32.93 10.96
CA GLY A 16 8.91 32.93 9.89
C GLY A 16 8.76 31.59 9.17
N ALA A 17 7.80 31.54 8.25
CA ALA A 17 7.51 30.34 7.49
C ALA A 17 8.56 30.07 6.41
N MET A 18 8.91 28.80 6.21
CA MET A 18 9.81 28.38 5.14
C MET A 18 9.32 27.08 4.50
N LEU A 19 9.29 27.07 3.17
CA LEU A 19 9.08 25.91 2.32
C LEU A 19 10.41 25.43 1.76
N VAL A 20 10.83 24.22 2.12
CA VAL A 20 11.99 23.54 1.56
C VAL A 20 11.53 22.47 0.59
N LEU A 21 11.64 22.75 -0.70
CA LEU A 21 11.45 21.78 -1.76
C LEU A 21 12.68 20.89 -1.83
N ALA A 22 12.49 19.58 -1.73
CA ALA A 22 13.62 18.68 -1.55
C ALA A 22 13.44 17.40 -2.36
N GLY A 23 14.18 17.26 -3.44
CA GLY A 23 14.18 16.05 -4.24
C GLY A 23 14.65 14.80 -3.46
N PRO A 24 14.51 13.62 -4.08
CA PRO A 24 15.01 12.37 -3.49
C PRO A 24 16.52 12.50 -3.19
N GLY A 25 16.97 11.96 -2.04
CA GLY A 25 18.38 11.94 -1.71
C GLY A 25 19.05 13.31 -1.53
N SER A 26 18.29 14.41 -1.37
CA SER A 26 18.83 15.77 -1.20
C SER A 26 19.28 16.09 0.23
N GLY A 27 19.16 15.17 1.17
CA GLY A 27 19.56 15.34 2.56
C GLY A 27 18.53 16.05 3.44
N LYS A 28 17.23 15.89 3.17
CA LYS A 28 16.11 16.44 3.96
C LYS A 28 16.32 16.28 5.47
N THR A 29 16.53 15.06 5.94
CA THR A 29 16.71 14.74 7.36
C THR A 29 17.94 15.44 7.96
N ALA A 30 19.03 15.53 7.21
CA ALA A 30 20.23 16.23 7.65
C ALA A 30 19.96 17.74 7.81
N VAL A 31 19.23 18.35 6.90
CA VAL A 31 18.85 19.78 6.99
C VAL A 31 17.99 20.03 8.23
N ILE A 32 16.95 19.21 8.47
CA ILE A 32 16.08 19.36 9.65
C ILE A 32 16.87 19.22 10.95
N THR A 33 17.71 18.19 11.08
CA THR A 33 18.47 17.93 12.31
C THR A 33 19.51 19.03 12.58
N HIS A 34 20.21 19.50 11.53
CA HIS A 34 21.20 20.59 11.69
C HIS A 34 20.53 21.94 11.92
N ARG A 35 19.35 22.20 11.31
CA ARG A 35 18.55 23.37 11.63
C ARG A 35 18.11 23.35 13.10
N THR A 36 17.62 22.22 13.61
CA THR A 36 17.23 22.07 15.01
C THR A 36 18.41 22.39 15.92
N LYS A 37 19.59 21.86 15.62
CA LYS A 37 20.82 22.20 16.34
C LYS A 37 21.14 23.70 16.26
N ASN A 38 21.05 24.30 15.08
CA ASN A 38 21.36 25.72 14.85
C ASN A 38 20.42 26.65 15.64
N LEU A 39 19.12 26.33 15.71
CA LEU A 39 18.16 27.08 16.54
C LEU A 39 18.60 27.11 18.00
N ILE A 40 19.12 26.01 18.55
CA ILE A 40 19.56 25.91 19.94
C ILE A 40 20.90 26.59 20.14
N THR A 41 21.92 26.27 19.32
CA THR A 41 23.31 26.68 19.58
C THR A 41 23.61 28.09 19.13
N LYS A 42 23.06 28.56 18.00
CA LYS A 42 23.31 29.89 17.42
C LYS A 42 22.22 30.88 17.82
N HIS A 43 20.98 30.46 17.84
CA HIS A 43 19.84 31.33 18.11
C HIS A 43 19.30 31.27 19.53
N HIS A 44 19.90 30.42 20.38
CA HIS A 44 19.58 30.27 21.80
C HIS A 44 18.10 29.96 22.10
N VAL A 45 17.42 29.25 21.15
CA VAL A 45 16.06 28.78 21.33
C VAL A 45 16.07 27.64 22.34
N LYS A 46 15.14 27.66 23.29
CA LYS A 46 15.01 26.57 24.28
C LYS A 46 14.62 25.28 23.55
N PRO A 47 15.31 24.15 23.80
CA PRO A 47 15.00 22.88 23.15
C PRO A 47 13.52 22.45 23.29
N SER A 48 12.90 22.73 24.46
CA SER A 48 11.49 22.42 24.73
C SER A 48 10.49 23.22 23.88
N GLU A 49 10.93 24.31 23.24
CA GLU A 49 10.11 25.15 22.36
C GLU A 49 10.13 24.69 20.90
N ILE A 50 10.89 23.61 20.60
CA ILE A 50 11.03 23.07 19.26
C ILE A 50 10.24 21.75 19.15
N LEU A 51 9.40 21.69 18.13
CA LEU A 51 8.64 20.50 17.75
C LEU A 51 9.05 20.04 16.35
N VAL A 52 9.48 18.78 16.22
CA VAL A 52 9.81 18.14 14.95
C VAL A 52 8.83 17.00 14.70
N ILE A 53 8.09 17.09 13.60
CA ILE A 53 7.06 16.12 13.22
C ILE A 53 7.50 15.35 11.98
N THR A 54 7.31 14.04 12.00
CA THR A 54 7.52 13.16 10.85
C THR A 54 6.29 12.28 10.62
N PHE A 55 6.27 11.55 9.49
CA PHE A 55 5.12 10.71 9.16
C PHE A 55 5.08 9.38 9.93
N THR A 56 6.24 8.78 10.23
CA THR A 56 6.32 7.47 10.90
C THR A 56 7.10 7.53 12.21
N LYS A 57 6.75 6.62 13.14
CA LYS A 57 7.46 6.47 14.42
C LYS A 57 8.94 6.11 14.21
N ALA A 58 9.24 5.28 13.21
CA ALA A 58 10.62 4.90 12.88
C ALA A 58 11.44 6.13 12.46
N ALA A 59 10.90 6.98 11.55
CA ALA A 59 11.57 8.20 11.11
C ALA A 59 11.74 9.20 12.27
N ALA A 60 10.75 9.32 13.18
CA ALA A 60 10.86 10.18 14.35
C ALA A 60 12.00 9.72 15.29
N ASN A 61 12.11 8.42 15.54
CA ASN A 61 13.17 7.85 16.36
C ASN A 61 14.55 8.03 15.71
N GLU A 62 14.67 7.69 14.43
CA GLU A 62 15.93 7.87 13.68
C GLU A 62 16.39 9.33 13.69
N MET A 63 15.46 10.26 13.47
CA MET A 63 15.77 11.70 13.48
C MET A 63 16.22 12.16 14.86
N LYS A 64 15.57 11.67 15.93
CA LYS A 64 15.96 11.93 17.32
C LYS A 64 17.36 11.40 17.63
N GLU A 65 17.67 10.15 17.23
CA GLU A 65 19.00 9.55 17.43
C GLU A 65 20.09 10.32 16.68
N ARG A 66 19.85 10.70 15.42
CA ARG A 66 20.76 11.53 14.64
C ARG A 66 20.99 12.89 15.29
N PHE A 67 19.91 13.53 15.80
CA PHE A 67 19.99 14.80 16.51
C PHE A 67 20.81 14.68 17.81
N ASN A 68 20.54 13.67 18.63
CA ASN A 68 21.29 13.42 19.86
C ASN A 68 22.79 13.21 19.59
N SER A 69 23.12 12.41 18.58
CA SER A 69 24.50 12.22 18.12
C SER A 69 25.18 13.53 17.69
N LEU A 70 24.42 14.43 17.06
CA LEU A 70 24.94 15.76 16.66
C LEU A 70 25.16 16.69 17.86
N MET A 71 24.31 16.62 18.88
CA MET A 71 24.43 17.44 20.08
C MET A 71 25.48 16.90 21.05
N LYS A 72 25.82 15.61 20.96
CA LYS A 72 26.66 14.88 21.91
C LYS A 72 26.09 14.91 23.35
N ASP A 73 24.80 15.10 23.50
CA ASP A 73 24.07 15.12 24.77
C ASP A 73 22.63 14.59 24.57
N ASP A 74 22.32 13.48 25.20
CA ASP A 74 21.01 12.82 25.13
C ASP A 74 19.93 13.52 25.97
N ARG A 75 20.32 14.52 26.80
CA ARG A 75 19.41 15.25 27.67
C ARG A 75 18.76 16.47 27.04
N VAL A 76 19.05 16.74 25.77
CA VAL A 76 18.46 17.89 25.05
C VAL A 76 16.99 17.59 24.73
N ASN A 77 16.09 18.28 25.39
CA ASN A 77 14.64 18.00 25.37
C ASN A 77 13.91 18.66 24.19
N VAL A 78 14.23 18.25 22.96
CA VAL A 78 13.45 18.60 21.76
C VAL A 78 12.32 17.58 21.58
N SER A 79 11.12 18.05 21.21
CA SER A 79 9.98 17.17 20.94
C SER A 79 10.06 16.60 19.53
N PHE A 80 10.29 15.28 19.40
CA PHE A 80 10.21 14.53 18.16
C PHE A 80 9.01 13.61 18.20
N GLY A 81 8.21 13.54 17.14
CA GLY A 81 7.07 12.64 17.09
C GLY A 81 6.38 12.59 15.74
N THR A 82 5.32 11.76 15.68
CA THR A 82 4.37 11.76 14.56
C THR A 82 3.20 12.71 14.88
N PHE A 83 2.42 13.09 13.87
CA PHE A 83 1.19 13.88 14.08
C PHE A 83 0.30 13.28 15.17
N HIS A 84 0.00 11.97 15.07
CA HIS A 84 -0.82 11.28 16.06
C HIS A 84 -0.23 11.31 17.48
N ALA A 85 1.08 11.11 17.61
CA ALA A 85 1.73 11.14 18.93
C ALA A 85 1.69 12.53 19.58
N VAL A 86 1.86 13.58 18.78
CA VAL A 86 1.77 14.97 19.25
C VAL A 86 0.33 15.29 19.64
N PHE A 87 -0.64 15.00 18.80
CA PHE A 87 -2.04 15.28 19.05
C PHE A 87 -2.57 14.45 20.22
N PHE A 88 -2.19 13.19 20.32
CA PHE A 88 -2.53 12.40 21.51
C PHE A 88 -1.94 12.97 22.80
N THR A 89 -0.74 13.56 22.74
CA THR A 89 -0.15 14.24 23.92
C THR A 89 -0.99 15.45 24.34
N ILE A 90 -1.56 16.20 23.38
CA ILE A 90 -2.48 17.31 23.65
C ILE A 90 -3.77 16.79 24.28
N LEU A 91 -4.35 15.72 23.72
CA LEU A 91 -5.57 15.11 24.26
C LEU A 91 -5.37 14.48 25.65
N LYS A 92 -4.20 13.90 25.91
CA LYS A 92 -3.83 13.42 27.27
C LYS A 92 -3.89 14.55 28.30
N TYR A 93 -3.38 15.71 27.93
CA TYR A 93 -3.41 16.87 28.83
C TYR A 93 -4.84 17.34 29.08
N ALA A 94 -5.66 17.44 28.05
CA ALA A 94 -7.02 18.00 28.14
C ALA A 94 -8.03 17.01 28.74
N TYR A 95 -7.99 15.74 28.31
CA TYR A 95 -9.02 14.73 28.64
C TYR A 95 -8.52 13.61 29.58
N ARG A 96 -7.25 13.67 30.00
CA ARG A 96 -6.59 12.63 30.82
C ARG A 96 -6.64 11.25 30.21
N PHE A 97 -6.56 11.18 28.87
CA PHE A 97 -6.44 9.91 28.17
C PHE A 97 -5.09 9.23 28.47
N THR A 98 -5.09 7.91 28.41
CA THR A 98 -3.90 7.05 28.52
C THR A 98 -3.80 6.17 27.28
N SER A 99 -2.73 5.40 27.12
CA SER A 99 -2.60 4.44 26.02
C SER A 99 -3.72 3.38 26.03
N ALA A 100 -4.33 3.09 27.19
CA ALA A 100 -5.47 2.18 27.29
C ALA A 100 -6.76 2.73 26.63
N ASN A 101 -6.81 4.02 26.35
CA ASN A 101 -7.94 4.63 25.64
C ASN A 101 -7.80 4.58 24.11
N ILE A 102 -6.74 3.98 23.58
CA ILE A 102 -6.55 3.84 22.13
C ILE A 102 -7.15 2.51 21.69
N ALA A 103 -8.16 2.58 20.83
CA ALA A 103 -8.71 1.41 20.16
C ALA A 103 -7.72 0.92 19.11
N ASP A 104 -7.04 -0.18 19.39
CA ASP A 104 -6.18 -0.84 18.42
C ASP A 104 -7.00 -1.51 17.29
N GLU A 105 -6.34 -2.08 16.32
CA GLU A 105 -6.98 -2.73 15.18
C GLU A 105 -7.88 -3.88 15.64
N SER A 106 -7.46 -4.67 16.62
CA SER A 106 -8.22 -5.82 17.12
C SER A 106 -9.53 -5.41 17.77
N VAL A 107 -9.51 -4.33 18.55
CA VAL A 107 -10.70 -3.74 19.18
C VAL A 107 -11.66 -3.19 18.12
N ARG A 108 -11.14 -2.43 17.16
CA ARG A 108 -11.94 -1.86 16.06
C ARG A 108 -12.63 -2.96 15.24
N TYR A 109 -11.88 -4.00 14.86
CA TYR A 109 -12.44 -5.18 14.18
C TYR A 109 -13.47 -5.91 15.04
N GLY A 110 -13.23 -6.01 16.35
CA GLY A 110 -14.14 -6.60 17.33
C GLY A 110 -15.49 -5.87 17.36
N PHE A 111 -15.46 -4.54 17.49
CA PHE A 111 -16.68 -3.72 17.50
C PHE A 111 -17.49 -3.85 16.21
N ILE A 112 -16.84 -3.72 15.06
CA ILE A 112 -17.55 -3.90 13.78
C ILE A 112 -18.08 -5.32 13.65
N ARG A 113 -17.33 -6.35 14.07
CA ARG A 113 -17.78 -7.76 14.04
C ARG A 113 -19.03 -7.99 14.90
N GLU A 114 -19.10 -7.37 16.06
CA GLU A 114 -20.27 -7.41 16.94
C GLU A 114 -21.45 -6.66 16.31
N ILE A 115 -21.23 -5.43 15.82
CA ILE A 115 -22.27 -4.63 15.17
C ILE A 115 -22.85 -5.39 13.96
N LEU A 116 -22.02 -6.03 13.15
CA LEU A 116 -22.47 -6.81 12.00
C LEU A 116 -23.35 -8.02 12.37
N SER A 117 -23.30 -8.51 13.61
CA SER A 117 -24.18 -9.62 14.06
C SER A 117 -25.66 -9.22 14.12
N TYR A 118 -25.97 -7.93 14.17
CA TYR A 118 -27.36 -7.43 14.16
C TYR A 118 -27.96 -7.33 12.75
N TYR A 119 -27.14 -7.56 11.69
CA TYR A 119 -27.58 -7.45 10.30
C TYR A 119 -27.49 -8.79 9.59
N ARG A 120 -28.43 -9.05 8.70
CA ARG A 120 -28.40 -10.22 7.80
C ARG A 120 -27.62 -9.87 6.53
N LEU A 121 -26.32 -9.57 6.70
CA LEU A 121 -25.42 -9.28 5.58
C LEU A 121 -24.68 -10.56 5.22
N GLU A 122 -24.70 -10.91 3.94
CA GLU A 122 -23.90 -12.02 3.44
C GLU A 122 -22.53 -11.48 2.99
N TYR A 123 -21.45 -12.01 3.50
CA TYR A 123 -20.06 -11.74 3.10
C TYR A 123 -19.29 -13.06 3.04
N LYS A 124 -18.37 -13.20 2.08
CA LYS A 124 -17.53 -14.39 1.95
C LYS A 124 -16.27 -14.31 2.79
N ASP A 125 -15.67 -13.14 2.85
CA ASP A 125 -14.60 -12.83 3.79
C ASP A 125 -15.07 -11.73 4.73
N LYS A 126 -15.23 -12.12 6.00
CA LYS A 126 -15.70 -11.20 7.05
C LYS A 126 -14.66 -10.13 7.37
N ASN A 127 -13.37 -10.50 7.35
CA ASN A 127 -12.31 -9.58 7.72
C ASN A 127 -12.07 -8.54 6.63
N GLU A 128 -12.10 -8.93 5.36
CA GLU A 128 -12.05 -8.01 4.23
C GLU A 128 -13.21 -7.01 4.26
N PHE A 129 -14.42 -7.49 4.50
CA PHE A 129 -15.62 -6.65 4.61
C PHE A 129 -15.50 -5.62 5.75
N ILE A 130 -15.03 -6.06 6.93
CA ILE A 130 -14.77 -5.17 8.07
C ILE A 130 -13.69 -4.16 7.75
N GLY A 131 -12.61 -4.58 7.09
CA GLY A 131 -11.53 -3.69 6.67
C GLY A 131 -12.01 -2.57 5.74
N ASN A 132 -12.87 -2.90 4.77
CA ASN A 132 -13.47 -1.93 3.85
C ASN A 132 -14.40 -0.94 4.58
N LEU A 133 -15.23 -1.41 5.53
CA LEU A 133 -16.05 -0.53 6.38
C LEU A 133 -15.20 0.44 7.20
N LEU A 134 -14.14 -0.05 7.84
CA LEU A 134 -13.22 0.78 8.63
C LEU A 134 -12.47 1.79 7.77
N ALA A 135 -12.15 1.47 6.52
CA ALA A 135 -11.53 2.40 5.59
C ALA A 135 -12.49 3.56 5.21
N GLU A 136 -13.78 3.27 4.98
CA GLU A 136 -14.77 4.30 4.72
C GLU A 136 -15.05 5.18 5.96
N ILE A 137 -15.10 4.57 7.15
CA ILE A 137 -15.21 5.31 8.42
C ILE A 137 -14.02 6.28 8.58
N SER A 138 -12.81 5.80 8.32
CA SER A 138 -11.60 6.63 8.37
C SER A 138 -11.65 7.78 7.36
N LEU A 139 -12.12 7.52 6.13
CA LEU A 139 -12.29 8.56 5.11
C LEU A 139 -13.25 9.67 5.57
N ILE A 140 -14.39 9.30 6.16
CA ILE A 140 -15.39 10.25 6.67
C ILE A 140 -14.76 11.14 7.75
N LYS A 141 -14.11 10.54 8.75
CA LYS A 141 -13.48 11.26 9.86
C LYS A 141 -12.38 12.22 9.37
N ASN A 142 -11.46 11.73 8.54
CA ASN A 142 -10.33 12.53 8.04
C ASN A 142 -10.74 13.64 7.06
N SER A 143 -11.81 13.43 6.31
CA SER A 143 -12.33 14.42 5.36
C SER A 143 -13.41 15.31 5.96
N ARG A 144 -13.85 15.02 7.18
CA ARG A 144 -14.96 15.72 7.88
C ARG A 144 -16.22 15.76 7.02
N ILE A 145 -16.54 14.65 6.35
CA ILE A 145 -17.77 14.51 5.57
C ILE A 145 -18.91 14.28 6.55
N ASP A 146 -20.02 14.98 6.35
CA ASP A 146 -21.25 14.66 7.06
C ASP A 146 -21.72 13.27 6.63
N ILE A 147 -21.94 12.38 7.60
CA ILE A 147 -22.36 11.00 7.35
C ILE A 147 -23.66 10.92 6.53
N GLU A 148 -24.54 11.91 6.66
CA GLU A 148 -25.79 11.95 5.90
C GLU A 148 -25.56 12.24 4.40
N ASN A 149 -24.40 12.79 4.04
CA ASN A 149 -23.98 13.07 2.66
C ASN A 149 -22.98 12.04 2.11
N PHE A 150 -22.73 10.95 2.84
CA PHE A 150 -21.80 9.92 2.40
C PHE A 150 -22.53 8.72 1.79
N TYR A 151 -22.05 8.27 0.63
CA TYR A 151 -22.53 7.11 -0.09
C TYR A 151 -21.50 5.97 0.01
N SER A 152 -21.86 4.91 0.75
CA SER A 152 -20.97 3.77 0.93
C SER A 152 -20.85 2.92 -0.32
N GLY A 153 -19.65 2.52 -0.67
CA GLY A 153 -19.37 1.51 -1.69
C GLY A 153 -19.38 0.07 -1.14
N VAL A 154 -19.52 -0.11 0.20
CA VAL A 154 -19.37 -1.41 0.86
C VAL A 154 -20.72 -2.08 1.15
N CYS A 155 -21.71 -1.30 1.53
CA CYS A 155 -23.08 -1.79 1.81
C CYS A 155 -24.10 -0.67 1.60
N GLY A 156 -25.41 -1.02 1.75
CA GLY A 156 -26.48 -0.05 1.61
C GLY A 156 -26.32 1.14 2.55
N GLU A 157 -26.64 2.36 2.07
CA GLU A 157 -26.38 3.63 2.75
C GLU A 157 -26.94 3.69 4.18
N GLU A 158 -28.21 3.31 4.37
CA GLU A 158 -28.85 3.32 5.68
C GLU A 158 -28.15 2.38 6.67
N ILE A 159 -27.75 1.19 6.19
CA ILE A 159 -27.03 0.21 7.00
C ILE A 159 -25.65 0.75 7.37
N PHE A 160 -24.94 1.37 6.42
CA PHE A 160 -23.62 1.95 6.68
C PHE A 160 -23.70 3.08 7.72
N ARG A 161 -24.66 4.00 7.57
CA ARG A 161 -24.87 5.10 8.52
C ARG A 161 -25.19 4.58 9.93
N ASP A 162 -25.98 3.53 10.03
CA ASP A 162 -26.31 2.90 11.32
C ASP A 162 -25.08 2.19 11.91
N ILE A 163 -24.29 1.47 11.11
CA ILE A 163 -22.99 0.89 11.52
C ILE A 163 -22.05 1.97 12.04
N TYR A 164 -21.91 3.08 11.30
CA TYR A 164 -21.07 4.21 11.70
C TYR A 164 -21.49 4.79 13.06
N LYS A 165 -22.79 5.09 13.23
CA LYS A 165 -23.34 5.63 14.47
C LYS A 165 -23.13 4.67 15.65
N LYS A 166 -23.34 3.37 15.45
CA LYS A 166 -23.10 2.35 16.49
C LYS A 166 -21.61 2.21 16.82
N TYR A 167 -20.73 2.29 15.84
CA TYR A 167 -19.28 2.26 16.05
C TYR A 167 -18.82 3.45 16.90
N GLU A 168 -19.26 4.66 16.56
CA GLU A 168 -18.98 5.87 17.35
C GLU A 168 -19.51 5.78 18.78
N THR A 169 -20.72 5.23 18.94
CA THR A 169 -21.32 5.01 20.25
C THR A 169 -20.50 4.03 21.08
N ARG A 170 -20.04 2.91 20.49
CA ARG A 170 -19.19 1.93 21.15
C ARG A 170 -17.85 2.53 21.60
N LEU A 171 -17.21 3.34 20.77
CA LEU A 171 -15.98 4.03 21.16
C LEU A 171 -16.23 4.92 22.38
N LYS A 172 -17.29 5.74 22.36
CA LYS A 172 -17.65 6.65 23.46
C LYS A 172 -18.00 5.92 24.77
N GLU A 173 -18.84 4.90 24.71
CA GLU A 173 -19.25 4.10 25.88
C GLU A 173 -18.05 3.45 26.58
N ASN A 174 -17.04 3.02 25.82
CA ASN A 174 -15.84 2.40 26.34
C ASN A 174 -14.71 3.41 26.63
N ARG A 175 -14.95 4.72 26.47
CA ARG A 175 -13.94 5.79 26.56
C ARG A 175 -12.71 5.52 25.70
N LEU A 176 -12.94 4.99 24.50
CA LEU A 176 -11.91 4.72 23.51
C LEU A 176 -11.94 5.77 22.41
N ILE A 177 -10.78 5.99 21.82
CA ILE A 177 -10.59 6.79 20.60
C ILE A 177 -9.80 5.98 19.59
N ASP A 178 -10.13 6.09 18.32
CA ASP A 178 -9.29 5.55 17.27
C ASP A 178 -8.24 6.59 16.80
N PHE A 179 -7.41 6.21 15.83
CA PHE A 179 -6.37 7.12 15.33
C PHE A 179 -6.95 8.36 14.63
N ASP A 180 -8.09 8.21 13.97
CA ASP A 180 -8.74 9.30 13.25
C ASP A 180 -9.37 10.30 14.24
N ASP A 181 -9.88 9.82 15.38
CA ASP A 181 -10.40 10.65 16.47
C ASP A 181 -9.32 11.54 17.10
N MET A 182 -8.05 11.09 17.10
CA MET A 182 -6.97 11.92 17.63
C MET A 182 -6.85 13.25 16.88
N LEU A 183 -7.10 13.26 15.58
CA LEU A 183 -7.07 14.46 14.76
C LEU A 183 -8.35 15.28 15.00
N SER A 184 -9.52 14.65 14.87
CA SER A 184 -10.81 15.31 14.99
C SER A 184 -10.98 15.98 16.36
N TYR A 185 -10.68 15.26 17.44
CA TYR A 185 -10.81 15.80 18.81
C TYR A 185 -9.77 16.87 19.11
N THR A 186 -8.55 16.80 18.55
CA THR A 186 -7.57 17.89 18.73
C THR A 186 -8.03 19.16 18.03
N TYR A 187 -8.59 19.04 16.82
CA TYR A 187 -9.13 20.18 16.09
C TYR A 187 -10.30 20.83 16.83
N GLU A 188 -11.27 20.04 17.29
CA GLU A 188 -12.42 20.51 18.06
C GLU A 188 -11.96 21.17 19.38
N LEU A 189 -11.05 20.51 20.10
CA LEU A 189 -10.47 21.03 21.34
C LEU A 189 -9.86 22.42 21.14
N PHE A 190 -9.08 22.62 20.10
CA PHE A 190 -8.45 23.91 19.82
C PHE A 190 -9.45 24.99 19.43
N LYS A 191 -10.57 24.63 18.83
CA LYS A 191 -11.67 25.56 18.52
C LYS A 191 -12.46 25.97 19.76
N GLU A 192 -12.77 25.01 20.62
CA GLU A 192 -13.64 25.22 21.78
C GLU A 192 -12.87 25.77 23.00
N ARG A 193 -11.54 25.50 23.06
CA ARG A 193 -10.69 25.85 24.18
C ARG A 193 -9.44 26.66 23.73
N PRO A 194 -9.64 27.95 23.41
CA PRO A 194 -8.51 28.83 23.04
C PRO A 194 -7.43 28.94 24.09
N ASP A 195 -7.78 28.76 25.37
CA ASP A 195 -6.84 28.73 26.49
C ASP A 195 -5.87 27.54 26.38
N ILE A 196 -6.36 26.35 26.01
CA ILE A 196 -5.53 25.17 25.79
C ILE A 196 -4.65 25.38 24.54
N LEU A 197 -5.23 25.91 23.46
CA LEU A 197 -4.46 26.24 22.26
C LEU A 197 -3.30 27.18 22.60
N ALA A 198 -3.55 28.26 23.36
CA ALA A 198 -2.53 29.23 23.75
C ALA A 198 -1.39 28.59 24.57
N LEU A 199 -1.69 27.63 25.45
CA LEU A 199 -0.66 26.86 26.17
C LEU A 199 0.30 26.14 25.21
N TRP A 200 -0.23 25.47 24.18
CA TRP A 200 0.57 24.72 23.23
C TRP A 200 1.31 25.63 22.23
N GLN A 201 0.73 26.76 21.83
CA GLN A 201 1.39 27.81 21.06
C GLN A 201 2.58 28.42 21.83
N ASN A 202 2.44 28.64 23.12
CA ASN A 202 3.52 29.11 23.97
C ASN A 202 4.62 28.05 24.18
N LYS A 203 4.24 26.78 24.19
CA LYS A 203 5.17 25.66 24.31
C LYS A 203 5.97 25.45 23.03
N TYR A 204 5.33 25.42 21.88
CA TYR A 204 5.97 25.12 20.60
C TYR A 204 6.07 26.36 19.71
N LYS A 205 7.19 27.06 19.84
CA LYS A 205 7.45 28.29 19.07
C LYS A 205 8.03 28.03 17.68
N TYR A 206 8.66 26.88 17.50
CA TYR A 206 9.24 26.43 16.23
C TYR A 206 8.73 25.06 15.88
N ILE A 207 8.08 24.93 14.74
CA ILE A 207 7.50 23.67 14.26
C ILE A 207 8.18 23.30 12.95
N LEU A 208 8.82 22.14 12.93
CA LEU A 208 9.50 21.58 11.76
C LEU A 208 8.75 20.31 11.32
N ILE A 209 8.43 20.19 10.05
CA ILE A 209 7.65 19.06 9.51
C ILE A 209 8.40 18.44 8.34
N ASP A 210 8.70 17.14 8.45
CA ASP A 210 9.24 16.32 7.37
C ASP A 210 8.12 15.63 6.59
N GLU A 211 8.39 15.29 5.34
CA GLU A 211 7.46 14.64 4.41
C GLU A 211 6.11 15.38 4.31
N PHE A 212 6.17 16.73 4.24
CA PHE A 212 4.98 17.58 4.28
C PHE A 212 3.98 17.32 3.16
N GLN A 213 4.39 16.76 2.02
CA GLN A 213 3.51 16.39 0.92
C GLN A 213 2.50 15.28 1.26
N ASP A 214 2.71 14.55 2.37
CA ASP A 214 1.86 13.43 2.75
C ASP A 214 0.78 13.80 3.79
N ILE A 215 0.70 15.06 4.21
CA ILE A 215 -0.28 15.50 5.20
C ILE A 215 -1.70 15.56 4.61
N ASN A 216 -2.69 15.32 5.48
CA ASN A 216 -4.09 15.56 5.16
C ASN A 216 -4.53 16.96 5.60
N ARG A 217 -5.74 17.37 5.14
CA ARG A 217 -6.26 18.71 5.43
C ARG A 217 -6.43 18.98 6.92
N LEU A 218 -6.90 17.99 7.67
CA LEU A 218 -7.15 18.16 9.11
C LEU A 218 -5.84 18.35 9.89
N GLN A 219 -4.81 17.58 9.55
CA GLN A 219 -3.47 17.76 10.12
C GLN A 219 -2.95 19.17 9.84
N TYR A 220 -3.11 19.65 8.61
CA TYR A 220 -2.66 20.99 8.24
C TYR A 220 -3.40 22.10 9.00
N GLU A 221 -4.74 22.00 9.14
CA GLU A 221 -5.52 22.99 9.88
C GLU A 221 -5.09 23.05 11.36
N ILE A 222 -4.85 21.90 11.99
CA ILE A 222 -4.36 21.86 13.38
C ILE A 222 -2.98 22.51 13.49
N ILE A 223 -2.07 22.24 12.54
CA ILE A 223 -0.73 22.83 12.52
C ILE A 223 -0.79 24.34 12.31
N LYS A 224 -1.67 24.86 11.45
CA LYS A 224 -1.87 26.30 11.28
C LYS A 224 -2.31 26.96 12.59
N MET A 225 -3.27 26.35 13.29
CA MET A 225 -3.69 26.85 14.59
C MET A 225 -2.54 26.85 15.60
N LEU A 226 -1.76 25.78 15.64
CA LEU A 226 -0.64 25.63 16.59
C LEU A 226 0.52 26.58 16.29
N ALA A 227 0.82 26.85 15.02
CA ALA A 227 1.93 27.70 14.60
C ALA A 227 1.65 29.20 14.79
N ALA A 228 0.38 29.60 14.84
CA ALA A 228 -0.01 31.00 15.07
C ALA A 228 0.31 31.46 16.50
N PRO A 229 0.53 32.76 16.73
CA PRO A 229 0.66 33.83 15.74
C PRO A 229 2.07 33.96 15.12
N GLN A 230 3.09 33.24 15.68
CA GLN A 230 4.49 33.41 15.30
C GLN A 230 4.77 32.89 13.88
N ASN A 231 4.07 31.84 13.47
CA ASN A 231 4.21 31.19 12.18
C ASN A 231 5.65 30.76 11.83
N ASN A 232 6.43 30.35 12.84
CA ASN A 232 7.75 29.77 12.63
C ASN A 232 7.59 28.30 12.18
N LEU A 233 7.03 28.13 11.00
CA LEU A 233 6.69 26.87 10.40
C LEU A 233 7.67 26.51 9.28
N PHE A 234 8.51 25.51 9.53
CA PHE A 234 9.50 25.03 8.59
C PHE A 234 9.03 23.67 8.03
N ILE A 235 8.65 23.67 6.77
CA ILE A 235 8.18 22.46 6.10
C ILE A 235 9.18 21.97 5.07
N VAL A 236 9.41 20.67 5.05
CA VAL A 236 10.29 19.99 4.10
C VAL A 236 9.49 18.89 3.41
N GLY A 237 9.58 18.83 2.09
CA GLY A 237 8.86 17.80 1.33
C GLY A 237 9.24 17.77 -0.14
N ASP A 238 8.72 16.75 -0.80
CA ASP A 238 8.82 16.54 -2.23
C ASP A 238 7.43 16.21 -2.79
N ASP A 239 6.78 17.16 -3.45
CA ASP A 239 5.48 16.98 -4.08
C ASP A 239 5.47 15.84 -5.11
N ASP A 240 6.60 15.55 -5.76
CA ASP A 240 6.77 14.41 -6.66
C ASP A 240 6.82 13.06 -5.94
N GLN A 241 6.91 13.03 -4.61
CA GLN A 241 6.85 11.83 -3.77
C GLN A 241 5.54 11.68 -2.98
N SER A 242 4.51 12.47 -3.28
CA SER A 242 3.18 12.33 -2.67
C SER A 242 2.44 11.14 -3.28
N ILE A 243 2.34 10.05 -2.51
CA ILE A 243 1.78 8.75 -2.96
C ILE A 243 0.75 8.16 -1.97
N TYR A 244 0.24 8.96 -1.02
CA TYR A 244 -0.71 8.52 0.00
C TYR A 244 -2.09 9.19 -0.12
N ARG A 245 -2.51 9.55 -1.33
CA ARG A 245 -3.81 10.16 -1.58
C ARG A 245 -4.96 9.27 -1.12
N PHE A 246 -4.82 7.94 -1.26
CA PHE A 246 -5.77 6.96 -0.76
C PHE A 246 -5.91 6.96 0.78
N ARG A 247 -4.97 7.60 1.50
CA ARG A 247 -5.04 7.87 2.95
C ARG A 247 -5.45 9.32 3.26
N GLY A 248 -5.91 10.07 2.27
CA GLY A 248 -6.36 11.45 2.41
C GLY A 248 -5.27 12.50 2.30
N SER A 249 -4.03 12.16 1.92
CA SER A 249 -2.99 13.16 1.65
C SER A 249 -3.38 14.01 0.44
N LYS A 250 -2.99 15.28 0.48
CA LYS A 250 -3.32 16.27 -0.55
C LYS A 250 -2.07 17.07 -0.92
N PRO A 251 -1.38 16.73 -2.03
CA PRO A 251 -0.20 17.49 -2.48
C PRO A 251 -0.53 18.96 -2.73
N GLU A 252 -1.80 19.28 -3.04
CA GLU A 252 -2.28 20.64 -3.23
C GLU A 252 -2.06 21.53 -1.99
N ILE A 253 -1.99 20.96 -0.78
CA ILE A 253 -1.67 21.69 0.45
C ILE A 253 -0.25 22.25 0.38
N MET A 254 0.71 21.43 -0.05
CA MET A 254 2.10 21.88 -0.20
C MET A 254 2.23 22.89 -1.34
N LEU A 255 1.57 22.67 -2.46
CA LEU A 255 1.53 23.61 -3.59
C LEU A 255 0.89 24.95 -3.23
N GLY A 256 -0.08 24.96 -2.31
CA GLY A 256 -0.78 26.13 -1.81
C GLY A 256 -0.11 26.84 -0.63
N PHE A 257 1.01 26.35 -0.11
CA PHE A 257 1.61 26.84 1.13
C PHE A 257 1.95 28.35 1.10
N GLU A 258 2.48 28.84 -0.01
CA GLU A 258 2.83 30.26 -0.17
C GLU A 258 1.60 31.18 -0.25
N LYS A 259 0.39 30.63 -0.55
CA LYS A 259 -0.87 31.39 -0.47
C LYS A 259 -1.32 31.58 0.98
N ASP A 260 -1.12 30.56 1.83
CA ASP A 260 -1.44 30.64 3.26
C ASP A 260 -0.37 31.46 4.03
N TYR A 261 0.88 31.44 3.57
CA TYR A 261 2.02 32.17 4.16
C TYR A 261 2.71 33.01 3.09
N PRO A 262 2.18 34.19 2.73
CA PRO A 262 2.73 35.01 1.62
C PRO A 262 4.17 35.47 1.82
N ASN A 263 4.63 35.55 3.08
CA ASN A 263 6.00 35.91 3.42
C ASN A 263 6.93 34.70 3.60
N ALA A 264 6.48 33.50 3.25
CA ALA A 264 7.29 32.30 3.36
C ALA A 264 8.51 32.37 2.43
N LYS A 265 9.67 31.97 2.94
CA LYS A 265 10.84 31.77 2.10
C LYS A 265 10.78 30.38 1.45
N ARG A 266 11.16 30.31 0.17
CA ARG A 266 11.25 29.03 -0.54
C ARG A 266 12.71 28.74 -0.89
N ILE A 267 13.15 27.52 -0.62
CA ILE A 267 14.47 26.99 -1.00
C ILE A 267 14.30 25.64 -1.69
N LEU A 268 15.01 25.44 -2.79
CA LEU A 268 15.11 24.15 -3.47
C LEU A 268 16.44 23.46 -3.08
N LEU A 269 16.37 22.27 -2.51
CA LEU A 269 17.52 21.37 -2.37
C LEU A 269 17.72 20.63 -3.70
N ASP A 270 18.49 21.19 -4.57
CA ASP A 270 18.63 20.81 -5.98
C ASP A 270 19.58 19.64 -6.24
N THR A 271 20.31 19.19 -5.22
CA THR A 271 21.35 18.18 -5.40
C THR A 271 20.95 16.84 -4.81
N ASN A 272 20.88 15.81 -5.66
CA ASN A 272 20.66 14.41 -5.26
C ASN A 272 22.00 13.75 -4.96
N TYR A 273 22.20 13.32 -3.71
CA TYR A 273 23.41 12.64 -3.24
C TYR A 273 23.29 11.11 -3.25
N ARG A 274 22.10 10.57 -3.57
CA ARG A 274 21.80 9.14 -3.54
C ARG A 274 22.02 8.47 -4.88
N CYS A 275 21.34 8.96 -5.90
CA CYS A 275 21.21 8.25 -7.16
C CYS A 275 22.31 8.62 -8.14
N GLY A 276 22.70 7.65 -8.98
CA GLY A 276 23.52 7.89 -10.15
C GLY A 276 22.89 8.87 -11.15
N ARG A 277 23.72 9.52 -11.97
CA ARG A 277 23.28 10.57 -12.89
C ARG A 277 22.13 10.14 -13.80
N TYR A 278 22.25 8.99 -14.46
CA TYR A 278 21.22 8.52 -15.40
C TYR A 278 19.91 8.14 -14.72
N ILE A 279 19.95 7.68 -13.45
CA ILE A 279 18.74 7.42 -12.68
C ILE A 279 18.01 8.74 -12.41
N VAL A 280 18.74 9.80 -12.03
CA VAL A 280 18.16 11.13 -11.81
C VAL A 280 17.55 11.67 -13.10
N GLU A 281 18.29 11.67 -14.21
CA GLU A 281 17.82 12.16 -15.51
C GLU A 281 16.57 11.41 -15.98
N THR A 282 16.60 10.08 -15.94
CA THR A 282 15.50 9.21 -16.37
C THR A 282 14.24 9.40 -15.49
N SER A 283 14.41 9.52 -14.18
CA SER A 283 13.29 9.76 -13.27
C SER A 283 12.70 11.17 -13.41
N LEU A 284 13.52 12.18 -13.71
CA LEU A 284 13.03 13.52 -14.00
C LEU A 284 12.28 13.59 -15.33
N ASN A 285 12.72 12.86 -16.36
CA ASN A 285 11.95 12.73 -17.60
C ASN A 285 10.53 12.23 -17.31
N LEU A 286 10.41 11.12 -16.57
CA LEU A 286 9.13 10.56 -16.18
C LEU A 286 8.25 11.58 -15.48
N ILE A 287 8.74 12.17 -14.38
CA ILE A 287 7.90 13.00 -13.52
C ILE A 287 7.58 14.36 -14.16
N SER A 288 8.32 14.78 -15.18
CA SER A 288 8.03 16.01 -15.94
C SER A 288 6.68 15.97 -16.66
N HIS A 289 6.10 14.76 -16.85
CA HIS A 289 4.77 14.58 -17.46
C HIS A 289 3.61 14.93 -16.52
N ASN A 290 3.86 15.06 -15.21
CA ASN A 290 2.85 15.57 -14.27
C ASN A 290 2.71 17.09 -14.42
N ARG A 291 1.48 17.58 -14.26
CA ARG A 291 1.14 19.01 -14.38
C ARG A 291 1.09 19.69 -13.02
N GLU A 292 0.49 19.03 -12.03
CA GLU A 292 0.35 19.59 -10.68
C GLU A 292 1.61 19.30 -9.85
N ARG A 293 2.67 20.10 -10.07
CA ARG A 293 3.96 19.98 -9.37
C ARG A 293 4.75 21.30 -9.38
N PHE A 294 5.71 21.43 -8.46
CA PHE A 294 6.72 22.47 -8.55
C PHE A 294 7.72 22.17 -9.68
N ASP A 295 8.11 23.19 -10.43
CA ASP A 295 9.23 23.02 -11.36
C ASP A 295 10.55 22.95 -10.57
N LYS A 296 11.27 21.84 -10.73
CA LYS A 296 12.48 21.51 -9.97
C LYS A 296 13.59 21.05 -10.92
N LYS A 297 14.72 21.73 -10.88
CA LYS A 297 15.94 21.26 -11.56
C LYS A 297 16.81 20.55 -10.53
N ILE A 298 16.89 19.22 -10.62
CA ILE A 298 17.67 18.39 -9.71
C ILE A 298 18.88 17.85 -10.46
N ILE A 299 20.04 17.92 -9.83
CA ILE A 299 21.31 17.42 -10.36
C ILE A 299 21.86 16.31 -9.47
N ALA A 300 22.46 15.29 -10.08
CA ALA A 300 23.13 14.23 -9.33
C ALA A 300 24.52 14.69 -8.87
N ALA A 301 24.82 14.48 -7.58
CA ALA A 301 26.18 14.63 -7.05
C ALA A 301 27.08 13.47 -7.46
N SER A 302 26.49 12.27 -7.64
CA SER A 302 27.21 11.08 -8.04
C SER A 302 27.71 11.17 -9.47
N LYS A 303 28.98 10.80 -9.69
CA LYS A 303 29.61 10.68 -11.02
C LYS A 303 29.36 9.34 -11.70
N SER A 304 28.59 8.43 -11.06
CA SER A 304 28.26 7.13 -11.64
C SER A 304 27.57 7.31 -13.00
N LYS A 305 28.08 6.59 -13.98
CA LYS A 305 27.56 6.54 -15.36
C LYS A 305 26.86 5.24 -15.67
N ALA A 306 26.47 4.47 -14.66
CA ALA A 306 25.72 3.24 -14.87
C ALA A 306 24.36 3.57 -15.52
N PRO A 307 24.05 3.02 -16.71
CA PRO A 307 22.81 3.31 -17.40
C PRO A 307 21.62 2.69 -16.68
N VAL A 308 20.43 3.26 -16.87
CA VAL A 308 19.18 2.61 -16.53
C VAL A 308 18.88 1.54 -17.58
N THR A 309 18.63 0.33 -17.14
CA THR A 309 18.33 -0.80 -18.05
C THR A 309 16.83 -0.94 -18.23
N PHE A 310 16.37 -0.89 -19.48
CA PHE A 310 15.00 -1.25 -19.87
C PHE A 310 15.04 -2.52 -20.70
N ALA A 311 14.26 -3.54 -20.31
CA ALA A 311 14.20 -4.81 -21.03
C ALA A 311 12.77 -5.34 -21.11
N ASP A 312 12.45 -5.96 -22.26
CA ASP A 312 11.16 -6.59 -22.51
C ASP A 312 11.34 -8.10 -22.62
N PHE A 313 10.47 -8.86 -21.98
CA PHE A 313 10.50 -10.32 -21.95
C PHE A 313 9.21 -10.90 -22.54
N GLU A 314 9.24 -12.17 -22.98
CA GLU A 314 8.04 -12.81 -23.51
C GLU A 314 6.96 -13.01 -22.43
N ASN A 315 7.39 -13.33 -21.20
CA ASN A 315 6.52 -13.59 -20.07
C ASN A 315 7.26 -13.35 -18.73
N ARG A 316 6.52 -13.39 -17.61
CA ARG A 316 7.06 -13.23 -16.26
C ARG A 316 8.13 -14.24 -15.88
N ARG A 317 8.03 -15.47 -16.39
CA ARG A 317 9.04 -16.50 -16.09
C ARG A 317 10.41 -16.11 -16.64
N ASP A 318 10.45 -15.64 -17.88
CA ASP A 318 11.69 -15.23 -18.54
C ASP A 318 12.27 -13.96 -17.88
N GLU A 319 11.40 -13.01 -17.51
CA GLU A 319 11.75 -11.81 -16.72
C GLU A 319 12.44 -12.20 -15.40
N ASN A 320 11.80 -13.06 -14.61
CA ASN A 320 12.31 -13.49 -13.32
C ASN A 320 13.60 -14.29 -13.42
N ILE A 321 13.74 -15.19 -14.40
CA ILE A 321 14.98 -15.94 -14.64
C ILE A 321 16.12 -14.98 -14.99
N PHE A 322 15.84 -13.98 -15.83
CA PHE A 322 16.85 -12.98 -16.19
C PHE A 322 17.28 -12.16 -14.95
N LEU A 323 16.32 -11.71 -14.15
CA LEU A 323 16.57 -11.02 -12.89
C LEU A 323 17.45 -11.85 -11.95
N ILE A 324 17.12 -13.11 -11.74
CA ILE A 324 17.87 -14.03 -10.87
C ILE A 324 19.31 -14.20 -11.37
N ARG A 325 19.50 -14.36 -12.67
CA ARG A 325 20.84 -14.46 -13.28
C ARG A 325 21.65 -13.18 -13.11
N ASP A 326 21.02 -12.01 -13.21
CA ASP A 326 21.71 -10.73 -12.99
C ASP A 326 22.12 -10.56 -11.53
N ILE A 327 21.26 -10.96 -10.58
CA ILE A 327 21.61 -11.00 -9.16
C ILE A 327 22.81 -11.92 -8.95
N ASP A 328 22.76 -13.17 -9.42
CA ASP A 328 23.85 -14.13 -9.26
C ASP A 328 25.18 -13.60 -9.85
N LYS A 329 25.10 -12.99 -11.03
CA LYS A 329 26.28 -12.35 -11.64
C LYS A 329 26.87 -11.25 -10.77
N LYS A 330 26.05 -10.40 -10.18
CA LYS A 330 26.50 -9.29 -9.31
C LYS A 330 27.02 -9.82 -7.96
N ILE A 331 26.39 -10.86 -7.40
CA ILE A 331 26.89 -11.56 -6.20
C ILE A 331 28.29 -12.11 -6.44
N LYS A 332 28.52 -12.79 -7.57
CA LYS A 332 29.86 -13.28 -7.99
C LYS A 332 30.86 -12.14 -8.18
N ALA A 333 30.40 -10.93 -8.46
CA ALA A 333 31.24 -9.73 -8.56
C ALA A 333 31.46 -9.01 -7.23
N GLY A 334 30.97 -9.55 -6.10
CA GLY A 334 31.23 -9.07 -4.74
C GLY A 334 30.07 -8.28 -4.10
N ALA A 335 28.90 -8.20 -4.73
CA ALA A 335 27.71 -7.67 -4.09
C ALA A 335 27.16 -8.64 -3.03
N VAL A 336 26.31 -8.13 -2.10
CA VAL A 336 25.61 -8.93 -1.10
C VAL A 336 24.09 -8.89 -1.37
N PHE A 337 23.34 -9.90 -0.92
CA PHE A 337 21.90 -9.98 -1.23
C PHE A 337 21.10 -8.79 -0.70
N SER A 338 21.54 -8.17 0.40
CA SER A 338 20.91 -6.95 0.93
C SER A 338 21.06 -5.70 0.06
N ASP A 339 21.94 -5.74 -0.95
CA ASP A 339 22.11 -4.64 -1.93
C ASP A 339 20.97 -4.57 -2.95
N PHE A 340 20.11 -5.60 -2.99
CA PHE A 340 19.09 -5.76 -4.02
C PHE A 340 17.68 -5.54 -3.48
N ALA A 341 16.87 -4.85 -4.29
CA ALA A 341 15.43 -4.80 -4.11
C ALA A 341 14.70 -5.10 -5.41
N VAL A 342 13.61 -5.84 -5.30
CA VAL A 342 12.65 -6.04 -6.39
C VAL A 342 11.35 -5.36 -6.00
N LEU A 343 10.92 -4.42 -6.83
CA LEU A 343 9.75 -3.58 -6.60
C LEU A 343 8.64 -3.94 -7.57
N PHE A 344 7.43 -4.01 -7.06
CA PHE A 344 6.22 -4.35 -7.81
C PHE A 344 5.04 -3.48 -7.36
N ARG A 345 3.93 -3.52 -8.12
CA ARG A 345 2.77 -2.65 -7.84
C ARG A 345 1.79 -3.25 -6.84
N THR A 346 1.54 -4.55 -6.90
CA THR A 346 0.55 -5.25 -6.06
C THR A 346 1.14 -6.49 -5.40
N ASN A 347 0.59 -6.86 -4.23
CA ASN A 347 1.05 -8.01 -3.45
C ASN A 347 0.79 -9.37 -4.11
N THR A 348 0.02 -9.43 -5.17
CA THR A 348 -0.23 -10.67 -5.94
C THR A 348 0.85 -10.97 -6.98
N GLN A 349 1.58 -9.94 -7.46
CA GLN A 349 2.58 -10.09 -8.52
C GLN A 349 3.78 -10.98 -8.17
N PRO A 350 4.39 -10.89 -6.96
CA PRO A 350 5.66 -11.53 -6.70
C PRO A 350 5.58 -13.04 -6.49
N ARG A 351 4.40 -13.68 -6.55
CA ARG A 351 4.24 -15.12 -6.28
C ARG A 351 5.21 -15.98 -7.10
N GLN A 352 5.20 -15.81 -8.42
CA GLN A 352 6.06 -16.60 -9.30
C GLN A 352 7.56 -16.30 -9.08
N LEU A 353 7.90 -15.05 -8.78
CA LEU A 353 9.26 -14.68 -8.41
C LEU A 353 9.67 -15.35 -7.10
N ILE A 354 8.82 -15.37 -6.09
CA ILE A 354 9.07 -16.03 -4.80
C ILE A 354 9.34 -17.52 -5.01
N GLU A 355 8.50 -18.22 -5.79
CA GLU A 355 8.69 -19.64 -6.11
C GLU A 355 10.05 -19.89 -6.78
N GLN A 356 10.48 -19.00 -7.67
CA GLN A 356 11.77 -19.12 -8.33
C GLN A 356 12.94 -18.78 -7.39
N LEU A 357 12.85 -17.75 -6.58
CA LEU A 357 13.87 -17.43 -5.57
C LEU A 357 14.08 -18.60 -4.62
N MET A 358 12.99 -19.26 -4.18
CA MET A 358 13.05 -20.50 -3.39
C MET A 358 13.77 -21.62 -4.13
N SER A 359 13.42 -21.86 -5.40
CA SER A 359 14.03 -22.95 -6.19
C SER A 359 15.51 -22.74 -6.49
N TYR A 360 15.96 -21.48 -6.55
CA TYR A 360 17.37 -21.11 -6.72
C TYR A 360 18.10 -20.88 -5.37
N ASN A 361 17.45 -21.14 -4.22
CA ASN A 361 18.00 -20.92 -2.87
C ASN A 361 18.52 -19.49 -2.65
N ILE A 362 17.87 -18.50 -3.22
CA ILE A 362 18.21 -17.09 -3.00
C ILE A 362 17.44 -16.57 -1.79
N PRO A 363 18.14 -16.09 -0.74
CA PRO A 363 17.47 -15.55 0.44
C PRO A 363 16.75 -14.25 0.10
N PHE A 364 15.50 -14.14 0.52
CA PHE A 364 14.69 -12.94 0.34
C PHE A 364 13.86 -12.63 1.57
N LYS A 365 13.45 -11.39 1.68
CA LYS A 365 12.54 -10.88 2.71
C LYS A 365 11.49 -9.98 2.10
N THR A 366 10.30 -9.99 2.69
CA THR A 366 9.19 -9.15 2.23
C THR A 366 8.98 -7.97 3.17
N LYS A 367 8.75 -6.80 2.60
CA LYS A 367 8.40 -5.61 3.38
C LYS A 367 6.90 -5.53 3.62
N ASP A 368 6.14 -6.08 2.70
CA ASP A 368 4.68 -6.15 2.72
C ASP A 368 4.21 -7.53 3.20
N ASN A 369 3.00 -7.56 3.73
CA ASN A 369 2.32 -8.83 3.98
C ASN A 369 1.79 -9.38 2.65
N ILE A 370 2.51 -10.32 2.06
CA ILE A 370 2.12 -10.98 0.81
C ILE A 370 1.09 -12.07 1.14
N PRO A 371 -0.17 -11.95 0.69
CA PRO A 371 -1.18 -12.96 0.98
C PRO A 371 -0.88 -14.26 0.24
N ASN A 372 -1.12 -15.39 0.90
CA ASN A 372 -1.09 -16.68 0.23
C ASN A 372 -2.37 -16.85 -0.60
N ILE A 373 -2.26 -16.74 -1.93
CA ILE A 373 -3.42 -16.85 -2.83
C ILE A 373 -4.11 -18.22 -2.77
N TYR A 374 -3.39 -19.27 -2.37
CA TYR A 374 -3.95 -20.61 -2.24
C TYR A 374 -4.82 -20.77 -0.97
N GLU A 375 -4.76 -19.83 -0.03
CA GLU A 375 -5.67 -19.74 1.12
C GLU A 375 -6.91 -18.88 0.83
N HIS A 376 -6.97 -18.23 -0.34
CA HIS A 376 -8.11 -17.41 -0.73
C HIS A 376 -9.36 -18.26 -0.99
N TRP A 377 -10.56 -17.70 -0.77
CA TRP A 377 -11.82 -18.46 -0.93
C TRP A 377 -12.05 -18.97 -2.37
N ILE A 378 -11.56 -18.26 -3.40
CA ILE A 378 -11.60 -18.72 -4.80
C ILE A 378 -10.79 -20.01 -4.94
N ALA A 379 -9.58 -20.06 -4.40
CA ALA A 379 -8.75 -21.27 -4.41
C ALA A 379 -9.47 -22.44 -3.70
N ARG A 380 -10.08 -22.18 -2.56
CA ARG A 380 -10.86 -23.21 -1.83
C ARG A 380 -12.00 -23.75 -2.65
N ASP A 381 -12.72 -22.93 -3.41
CA ASP A 381 -13.77 -23.38 -4.33
C ASP A 381 -13.20 -24.30 -5.41
N LEU A 382 -12.11 -23.90 -6.07
CA LEU A 382 -11.44 -24.70 -7.10
C LEU A 382 -10.95 -26.05 -6.55
N PHE A 383 -10.29 -26.04 -5.40
CA PHE A 383 -9.84 -27.26 -4.73
C PHE A 383 -11.00 -28.16 -4.32
N THR A 384 -12.13 -27.59 -3.94
CA THR A 384 -13.34 -28.36 -3.61
C THR A 384 -13.90 -29.06 -4.85
N TYR A 385 -13.97 -28.39 -6.00
CA TYR A 385 -14.33 -29.05 -7.27
C TYR A 385 -13.38 -30.22 -7.57
N GLN A 386 -12.09 -30.02 -7.42
CA GLN A 386 -11.08 -31.06 -7.65
C GLN A 386 -11.17 -32.22 -6.67
N ARG A 387 -11.46 -31.95 -5.36
CA ARG A 387 -11.67 -33.02 -4.36
C ARG A 387 -12.90 -33.88 -4.67
N ILE A 388 -14.01 -33.25 -5.05
CA ILE A 388 -15.23 -34.01 -5.43
C ILE A 388 -14.96 -34.83 -6.70
N ALA A 389 -14.26 -34.28 -7.69
CA ALA A 389 -13.85 -35.00 -8.90
C ALA A 389 -12.88 -36.14 -8.58
N GLY A 390 -11.99 -35.97 -7.59
CA GLY A 390 -11.09 -37.01 -7.06
C GLY A 390 -11.77 -38.05 -6.16
N GLY A 391 -13.11 -37.99 -6.00
CA GLY A 391 -13.88 -38.99 -5.27
C GLY A 391 -14.38 -38.58 -3.89
N SER A 392 -14.13 -37.35 -3.44
CA SER A 392 -14.78 -36.88 -2.18
C SER A 392 -16.31 -36.93 -2.32
N ARG A 393 -16.94 -37.39 -1.26
CA ARG A 393 -18.39 -37.40 -1.12
C ARG A 393 -18.86 -36.70 0.16
N ASP A 394 -17.97 -35.91 0.76
CA ASP A 394 -18.28 -35.15 1.97
C ASP A 394 -19.35 -34.09 1.67
N ARG A 395 -20.41 -34.08 2.45
CA ARG A 395 -21.49 -33.08 2.37
C ARG A 395 -20.99 -31.65 2.41
N ALA A 396 -19.95 -31.36 3.19
CA ALA A 396 -19.38 -30.03 3.32
C ALA A 396 -18.81 -29.53 1.98
N ASP A 397 -18.15 -30.40 1.22
CA ASP A 397 -17.62 -30.08 -0.10
C ASP A 397 -18.75 -29.70 -1.08
N PHE A 398 -19.84 -30.47 -1.09
CA PHE A 398 -20.98 -30.19 -1.94
C PHE A 398 -21.69 -28.89 -1.54
N LEU A 399 -21.92 -28.65 -0.26
CA LEU A 399 -22.50 -27.40 0.23
C LEU A 399 -21.68 -26.15 -0.17
N GLN A 400 -20.37 -26.32 -0.34
CA GLN A 400 -19.50 -25.21 -0.75
C GLN A 400 -19.72 -24.82 -2.21
N ILE A 401 -19.85 -25.81 -3.13
CA ILE A 401 -19.83 -25.53 -4.57
C ILE A 401 -21.18 -25.75 -5.28
N MET A 402 -22.19 -26.37 -4.66
CA MET A 402 -23.43 -26.76 -5.32
C MET A 402 -24.17 -25.60 -6.03
N ASN A 403 -24.01 -24.36 -5.53
CA ASN A 403 -24.56 -23.14 -6.12
C ASN A 403 -23.50 -22.12 -6.53
N ARG A 404 -22.31 -22.58 -6.93
CA ARG A 404 -21.22 -21.74 -7.44
C ARG A 404 -20.67 -22.29 -8.76
N PRO A 405 -21.32 -22.03 -9.92
CA PRO A 405 -22.40 -21.06 -10.21
C PRO A 405 -23.78 -21.49 -9.69
N LYS A 406 -24.75 -20.57 -9.80
CA LYS A 406 -26.12 -20.78 -9.34
C LYS A 406 -26.78 -21.96 -10.06
N ARG A 407 -27.15 -23.01 -9.30
CA ARG A 407 -27.92 -24.17 -9.76
C ARG A 407 -29.29 -24.26 -9.10
N TYR A 408 -29.59 -23.31 -8.15
CA TYR A 408 -30.84 -23.28 -7.39
C TYR A 408 -31.15 -24.60 -6.65
N LEU A 409 -30.12 -25.26 -6.15
CA LEU A 409 -30.21 -26.46 -5.37
C LEU A 409 -30.40 -26.08 -3.89
N SER A 410 -31.40 -26.66 -3.23
CA SER A 410 -31.61 -26.44 -1.79
C SER A 410 -30.53 -27.14 -0.97
N ARG A 411 -30.02 -26.46 0.05
CA ARG A 411 -29.08 -27.05 1.01
C ARG A 411 -29.69 -28.25 1.78
N ASP A 412 -31.00 -28.20 1.96
CA ASP A 412 -31.76 -29.26 2.68
C ASP A 412 -31.89 -30.56 1.86
N SER A 413 -31.59 -30.50 0.53
CA SER A 413 -31.57 -31.71 -0.29
C SER A 413 -30.33 -32.59 -0.03
N LEU A 414 -29.35 -32.10 0.70
CA LEU A 414 -28.20 -32.86 1.16
C LEU A 414 -28.45 -33.27 2.63
N CYS A 415 -29.14 -34.40 2.86
CA CYS A 415 -29.54 -34.83 4.20
C CYS A 415 -28.40 -35.53 4.93
N ASP A 416 -27.62 -36.36 4.24
CA ASP A 416 -26.61 -37.22 4.82
C ASP A 416 -25.20 -36.59 4.83
N ALA A 417 -24.33 -37.10 5.71
CA ALA A 417 -22.93 -36.66 5.78
C ALA A 417 -22.15 -37.01 4.50
N THR A 418 -22.57 -38.06 3.79
CA THR A 418 -22.00 -38.55 2.54
C THR A 418 -23.02 -38.40 1.41
N VAL A 419 -22.61 -37.78 0.30
CA VAL A 419 -23.49 -37.50 -0.84
C VAL A 419 -23.31 -38.58 -1.92
N ALA A 420 -24.40 -39.30 -2.24
CA ALA A 420 -24.50 -40.19 -3.39
C ALA A 420 -25.29 -39.47 -4.51
N PHE A 421 -24.70 -39.29 -5.69
CA PHE A 421 -25.37 -38.59 -6.79
C PHE A 421 -26.68 -39.26 -7.20
N ASP A 422 -26.68 -40.59 -7.31
CA ASP A 422 -27.88 -41.36 -7.71
C ASP A 422 -29.04 -41.18 -6.73
N GLU A 423 -28.76 -41.12 -5.43
CA GLU A 423 -29.75 -40.86 -4.39
C GLU A 423 -30.23 -39.41 -4.42
N TRP A 424 -29.31 -38.49 -4.61
CA TRP A 424 -29.62 -37.07 -4.70
C TRP A 424 -30.47 -36.73 -5.91
N ILE A 425 -30.24 -37.37 -7.08
CA ILE A 425 -31.05 -37.23 -8.28
C ILE A 425 -32.47 -37.75 -8.03
N LYS A 426 -32.62 -38.95 -7.43
CA LYS A 426 -33.93 -39.56 -7.12
C LYS A 426 -34.80 -38.68 -6.22
N LEU A 427 -34.25 -37.85 -5.35
CA LEU A 427 -35.03 -36.91 -4.54
C LEU A 427 -35.83 -35.91 -5.38
N PHE A 428 -35.50 -35.78 -6.65
CA PHE A 428 -36.11 -34.79 -7.58
C PHE A 428 -36.80 -35.44 -8.79
N ASP A 429 -37.23 -36.71 -8.69
CA ASP A 429 -37.98 -37.42 -9.77
C ASP A 429 -39.19 -36.60 -10.26
N GLU A 430 -39.87 -35.88 -9.35
CA GLU A 430 -41.00 -35.02 -9.67
C GLU A 430 -40.58 -33.63 -10.22
N LYS A 431 -39.29 -33.32 -10.22
CA LYS A 431 -38.71 -32.03 -10.69
C LYS A 431 -37.52 -32.28 -11.63
N PRO A 432 -37.75 -32.81 -12.84
CA PRO A 432 -36.69 -33.23 -13.74
C PRO A 432 -35.63 -32.16 -14.01
N TRP A 433 -36.02 -30.90 -14.06
CA TRP A 433 -35.10 -29.77 -14.27
C TRP A 433 -34.07 -29.57 -13.13
N ILE A 434 -34.36 -30.04 -11.90
CA ILE A 434 -33.39 -30.08 -10.80
C ILE A 434 -32.47 -31.29 -10.95
N ALA A 435 -33.05 -32.45 -11.25
CA ALA A 435 -32.31 -33.70 -11.50
C ALA A 435 -31.25 -33.49 -12.61
N GLU A 436 -31.64 -32.91 -13.74
CA GLU A 436 -30.72 -32.57 -14.83
C GLU A 436 -29.52 -31.71 -14.39
N ARG A 437 -29.71 -30.78 -13.46
CA ARG A 437 -28.62 -29.96 -12.92
C ARG A 437 -27.64 -30.74 -12.06
N ILE A 438 -28.14 -31.72 -11.31
CA ILE A 438 -27.33 -32.62 -10.49
C ILE A 438 -26.58 -33.60 -11.40
N GLU A 439 -27.22 -34.16 -12.41
CA GLU A 439 -26.60 -35.02 -13.43
C GLU A 439 -25.50 -34.30 -14.17
N LYS A 440 -25.76 -33.03 -14.55
CA LYS A 440 -24.72 -32.18 -15.16
C LYS A 440 -23.54 -31.98 -14.22
N LEU A 441 -23.79 -31.72 -12.94
CA LEU A 441 -22.73 -31.58 -11.94
C LEU A 441 -21.89 -32.85 -11.83
N GLU A 442 -22.54 -34.00 -11.78
CA GLU A 442 -21.85 -35.30 -11.76
C GLU A 442 -21.01 -35.53 -13.01
N TYR A 443 -21.55 -35.21 -14.18
CA TYR A 443 -20.83 -35.28 -15.46
C TYR A 443 -19.60 -34.37 -15.46
N ASP A 444 -19.75 -33.13 -14.99
CA ASP A 444 -18.66 -32.16 -14.88
C ASP A 444 -17.55 -32.70 -13.96
N MET A 445 -17.90 -33.36 -12.83
CA MET A 445 -16.90 -33.98 -11.95
C MET A 445 -16.15 -35.13 -12.62
N LYS A 446 -16.85 -35.95 -13.40
CA LYS A 446 -16.25 -37.04 -14.19
C LYS A 446 -15.27 -36.50 -15.27
N LEU A 447 -15.56 -35.33 -15.84
CA LEU A 447 -14.65 -34.70 -16.78
C LEU A 447 -13.39 -34.10 -16.06
N ILE A 448 -13.58 -33.38 -14.97
CA ILE A 448 -12.49 -32.77 -14.19
C ILE A 448 -11.51 -33.85 -13.71
N SER A 449 -12.01 -35.04 -13.27
CA SER A 449 -11.15 -36.13 -12.77
C SER A 449 -10.12 -36.63 -13.78
N ARG A 450 -10.33 -36.37 -15.08
CA ARG A 450 -9.44 -36.78 -16.19
C ARG A 450 -8.50 -35.67 -16.65
N MET A 451 -8.61 -34.48 -16.06
CA MET A 451 -7.84 -33.30 -16.47
C MET A 451 -6.64 -33.07 -15.53
N ASN A 452 -5.56 -32.49 -16.06
CA ASN A 452 -4.51 -31.95 -15.21
C ASN A 452 -4.99 -30.68 -14.48
N PRO A 453 -4.27 -30.20 -13.45
CA PRO A 453 -4.71 -29.07 -12.64
C PRO A 453 -5.05 -27.81 -13.46
N TYR A 454 -4.23 -27.44 -14.42
CA TYR A 454 -4.46 -26.25 -15.26
C TYR A 454 -5.72 -26.37 -16.13
N ALA A 455 -5.88 -27.54 -16.79
CA ALA A 455 -7.03 -27.79 -17.66
C ALA A 455 -8.33 -27.85 -16.84
N SER A 456 -8.29 -28.43 -15.62
CA SER A 456 -9.46 -28.50 -14.73
C SER A 456 -9.92 -27.12 -14.30
N ILE A 457 -8.98 -26.23 -13.93
CA ILE A 457 -9.33 -24.84 -13.58
C ILE A 457 -9.95 -24.13 -14.78
N ASN A 458 -9.37 -24.29 -15.98
CA ASN A 458 -9.94 -23.69 -17.18
C ASN A 458 -11.35 -24.19 -17.47
N TYR A 459 -11.62 -25.50 -17.24
CA TYR A 459 -12.96 -26.08 -17.39
C TYR A 459 -13.93 -25.56 -16.34
N ILE A 460 -13.51 -25.46 -15.08
CA ILE A 460 -14.32 -24.88 -14.00
C ILE A 460 -14.70 -23.44 -14.33
N ARG A 461 -13.77 -22.66 -14.82
CA ARG A 461 -13.96 -21.26 -15.24
C ARG A 461 -15.02 -21.14 -16.33
N ARG A 462 -14.79 -21.82 -17.45
CA ARG A 462 -15.52 -21.60 -18.71
C ARG A 462 -16.60 -22.66 -18.98
N GLY A 463 -16.32 -23.93 -18.71
CA GLY A 463 -17.24 -25.04 -18.97
C GLY A 463 -18.36 -25.11 -17.92
N ILE A 464 -18.00 -24.92 -16.67
CA ILE A 464 -18.98 -24.88 -15.56
C ILE A 464 -19.59 -23.47 -15.41
N GLY A 465 -18.90 -22.40 -15.80
CA GLY A 465 -19.38 -21.02 -15.70
C GLY A 465 -19.00 -20.34 -14.38
N TYR A 466 -17.85 -20.67 -13.79
CA TYR A 466 -17.39 -20.05 -12.57
C TYR A 466 -16.99 -18.57 -12.76
N ASP A 467 -16.51 -18.20 -13.97
CA ASP A 467 -16.22 -16.81 -14.32
C ASP A 467 -17.50 -15.94 -14.26
N ASP A 468 -18.63 -16.44 -14.78
CA ASP A 468 -19.91 -15.74 -14.70
C ASP A 468 -20.38 -15.56 -13.25
N PHE A 469 -20.23 -16.62 -12.44
CA PHE A 469 -20.52 -16.54 -11.02
C PHE A 469 -19.68 -15.49 -10.30
N LEU A 470 -18.36 -15.37 -10.60
CA LEU A 470 -17.53 -14.34 -10.02
C LEU A 470 -17.95 -12.93 -10.46
N ALA A 471 -18.32 -12.75 -11.73
CA ALA A 471 -18.82 -11.47 -12.24
C ALA A 471 -20.14 -11.06 -11.57
N GLU A 472 -21.10 -11.98 -11.43
CA GLU A 472 -22.35 -11.74 -10.69
C GLU A 472 -22.08 -11.41 -9.22
N TYR A 473 -21.20 -12.17 -8.58
CA TYR A 473 -20.83 -11.95 -7.19
C TYR A 473 -20.20 -10.57 -6.98
N ALA A 474 -19.29 -10.16 -7.88
CA ALA A 474 -18.67 -8.85 -7.84
C ALA A 474 -19.71 -7.73 -7.98
N GLY A 475 -20.65 -7.87 -8.94
CA GLY A 475 -21.74 -6.91 -9.13
C GLY A 475 -22.66 -6.80 -7.90
N TYR A 476 -23.07 -7.94 -7.34
CA TYR A 476 -23.91 -7.96 -6.15
C TYR A 476 -23.25 -7.34 -4.92
N ARG A 477 -21.90 -7.44 -4.81
CA ARG A 477 -21.11 -6.94 -3.70
C ARG A 477 -20.53 -5.56 -3.93
N ASN A 478 -20.73 -4.98 -5.10
CA ASN A 478 -20.12 -3.73 -5.52
C ASN A 478 -18.58 -3.72 -5.38
N ILE A 479 -17.96 -4.90 -5.61
CA ILE A 479 -16.51 -5.07 -5.66
C ILE A 479 -16.05 -5.11 -7.11
N ASN A 480 -14.81 -4.68 -7.33
CA ASN A 480 -14.25 -4.75 -8.66
C ASN A 480 -14.03 -6.21 -9.08
N LYS A 481 -14.70 -6.65 -10.16
CA LYS A 481 -14.57 -8.00 -10.70
C LYS A 481 -13.14 -8.33 -11.12
N GLU A 482 -12.38 -7.36 -11.62
CA GLU A 482 -11.02 -7.53 -12.08
C GLU A 482 -10.08 -8.01 -10.96
N ASP A 483 -10.31 -7.59 -9.70
CA ASP A 483 -9.50 -8.04 -8.56
C ASP A 483 -9.70 -9.55 -8.30
N LEU A 484 -10.93 -10.04 -8.44
CA LEU A 484 -11.23 -11.48 -8.29
C LEU A 484 -10.67 -12.31 -9.45
N PHE A 485 -10.74 -11.77 -10.67
CA PHE A 485 -10.18 -12.42 -11.84
C PHE A 485 -8.65 -12.46 -11.80
N ASP A 486 -7.98 -11.41 -11.29
CA ASP A 486 -6.53 -11.42 -11.11
C ASP A 486 -6.09 -12.57 -10.17
N ILE A 487 -6.80 -12.77 -9.06
CA ILE A 487 -6.54 -13.87 -8.13
C ILE A 487 -6.76 -15.23 -8.83
N LEU A 488 -7.85 -15.36 -9.56
CA LEU A 488 -8.17 -16.59 -10.29
C LEU A 488 -7.15 -16.89 -11.40
N ASP A 489 -6.73 -15.87 -12.15
CA ASP A 489 -5.69 -15.97 -13.17
C ASP A 489 -4.34 -16.41 -12.56
N GLU A 490 -3.97 -15.86 -11.40
CA GLU A 490 -2.75 -16.25 -10.68
C GLU A 490 -2.81 -17.69 -10.16
N ILE A 491 -3.96 -18.15 -9.63
CA ILE A 491 -4.13 -19.54 -9.21
C ILE A 491 -4.01 -20.49 -10.42
N GLN A 492 -4.66 -20.14 -11.53
CA GLN A 492 -4.59 -20.94 -12.75
C GLN A 492 -3.17 -20.98 -13.33
N SER A 493 -2.47 -19.85 -13.34
CA SER A 493 -1.07 -19.76 -13.76
C SER A 493 -0.17 -20.63 -12.88
N GLY A 494 -0.42 -20.65 -11.56
CA GLY A 494 0.31 -21.51 -10.61
C GLY A 494 0.09 -23.01 -10.79
N ALA A 495 -0.94 -23.40 -11.52
CA ALA A 495 -1.21 -24.81 -11.86
C ALA A 495 -0.48 -25.29 -13.14
N LYS A 496 0.18 -24.38 -13.87
CA LYS A 496 0.91 -24.72 -15.10
C LYS A 496 2.12 -25.61 -14.81
N GLY A 497 2.31 -26.61 -15.65
CA GLY A 497 3.47 -27.48 -15.62
C GLY A 497 3.33 -28.69 -14.70
N PHE A 498 2.25 -28.80 -13.92
CA PHE A 498 1.95 -29.97 -13.12
C PHE A 498 1.08 -30.95 -13.91
N ALA A 499 1.48 -32.21 -13.92
CA ALA A 499 0.76 -33.29 -14.60
C ALA A 499 -0.38 -33.83 -13.74
N THR A 500 -0.19 -33.89 -12.42
CA THR A 500 -1.15 -34.46 -11.47
C THR A 500 -1.54 -33.46 -10.37
N TYR A 501 -2.67 -33.72 -9.70
CA TYR A 501 -3.10 -32.93 -8.55
C TYR A 501 -2.18 -33.10 -7.35
N GLU A 502 -1.61 -34.30 -7.15
CA GLU A 502 -0.70 -34.62 -6.06
C GLU A 502 0.55 -33.74 -6.13
N GLU A 503 1.18 -33.66 -7.31
CA GLU A 503 2.35 -32.82 -7.54
C GLU A 503 2.05 -31.34 -7.25
N TRP A 504 0.90 -30.84 -7.75
CA TRP A 504 0.51 -29.46 -7.55
C TRP A 504 0.19 -29.15 -6.07
N TYR A 505 -0.53 -30.05 -5.37
CA TYR A 505 -0.83 -29.85 -3.95
C TYR A 505 0.41 -29.95 -3.06
N GLU A 506 1.39 -30.79 -3.42
CA GLU A 506 2.66 -30.83 -2.71
C GLU A 506 3.41 -29.50 -2.86
N HIS A 507 3.47 -28.97 -4.07
CA HIS A 507 4.05 -27.64 -4.34
C HIS A 507 3.33 -26.54 -3.52
N ILE A 508 1.99 -26.55 -3.47
CA ILE A 508 1.20 -25.59 -2.67
C ILE A 508 1.53 -25.73 -1.18
N ARG A 509 1.67 -26.96 -0.67
CA ARG A 509 2.02 -27.20 0.74
C ARG A 509 3.38 -26.62 1.08
N GLU A 510 4.39 -26.87 0.25
CA GLU A 510 5.73 -26.33 0.49
C GLU A 510 5.75 -24.81 0.41
N TYR A 511 5.12 -24.21 -0.62
CA TYR A 511 4.96 -22.76 -0.73
C TYR A 511 4.30 -22.16 0.52
N THR A 512 3.18 -22.75 0.96
CA THR A 512 2.43 -22.30 2.14
C THR A 512 3.26 -22.39 3.41
N LYS A 513 4.03 -23.48 3.57
CA LYS A 513 4.93 -23.68 4.71
C LYS A 513 6.01 -22.60 4.74
N GLN A 514 6.65 -22.31 3.61
CA GLN A 514 7.67 -21.29 3.49
C GLN A 514 7.12 -19.88 3.78
N MET A 515 5.95 -19.55 3.24
CA MET A 515 5.29 -18.27 3.53
C MET A 515 4.97 -18.10 5.02
N LYS A 516 4.53 -19.17 5.70
CA LYS A 516 4.29 -19.15 7.16
C LYS A 516 5.57 -18.98 7.95
N LEU A 517 6.65 -19.67 7.57
CA LEU A 517 7.96 -19.53 8.22
C LEU A 517 8.47 -18.09 8.10
N MET A 518 8.32 -17.47 6.94
CA MET A 518 8.69 -16.06 6.74
C MET A 518 7.87 -15.11 7.60
N ALA A 519 6.55 -15.32 7.67
CA ALA A 519 5.68 -14.49 8.50
C ALA A 519 5.98 -14.62 10.01
N LEU A 520 6.47 -15.77 10.45
CA LEU A 520 6.83 -16.05 11.85
C LEU A 520 8.25 -15.60 12.20
N SER A 521 9.16 -15.54 11.24
CA SER A 521 10.53 -15.10 11.47
C SER A 521 10.55 -13.59 11.74
N LYS A 522 10.58 -13.20 13.02
CA LYS A 522 10.78 -11.81 13.44
C LYS A 522 12.15 -11.25 13.05
N GLU A 523 13.12 -12.10 12.81
CA GLU A 523 14.45 -11.76 12.32
C GLU A 523 14.59 -12.28 10.89
N SER A 524 14.22 -11.44 9.91
CA SER A 524 14.60 -11.71 8.53
C SER A 524 16.12 -11.69 8.42
N ASP A 525 16.71 -12.62 7.63
CA ASP A 525 18.13 -12.59 7.31
C ASP A 525 18.53 -11.16 6.89
N PRO A 526 19.46 -10.51 7.60
CA PRO A 526 19.91 -9.18 7.22
C PRO A 526 20.48 -9.16 5.80
N ASN A 527 21.07 -10.27 5.34
CA ASN A 527 21.61 -10.43 3.98
C ASN A 527 20.61 -11.14 3.05
N ALA A 528 19.50 -10.52 2.74
CA ALA A 528 18.46 -11.04 1.86
C ALA A 528 17.95 -10.00 0.86
N VAL A 529 17.57 -10.45 -0.34
CA VAL A 529 16.90 -9.60 -1.36
C VAL A 529 15.60 -9.06 -0.80
N THR A 530 15.38 -7.76 -0.91
CA THR A 530 14.14 -7.13 -0.43
C THR A 530 13.08 -7.14 -1.53
N LEU A 531 11.93 -7.74 -1.23
CA LEU A 531 10.72 -7.68 -2.05
C LEU A 531 9.76 -6.67 -1.43
N ALA A 532 9.33 -5.68 -2.20
CA ALA A 532 8.46 -4.63 -1.69
C ALA A 532 7.53 -4.08 -2.77
N THR A 533 6.35 -3.63 -2.37
CA THR A 533 5.55 -2.78 -3.26
C THR A 533 6.25 -1.43 -3.46
N LEU A 534 5.95 -0.77 -4.58
CA LEU A 534 6.44 0.59 -4.82
C LEU A 534 6.09 1.53 -3.65
N HIS A 535 4.91 1.36 -3.02
CA HIS A 535 4.50 2.15 -1.85
C HIS A 535 5.40 1.90 -0.63
N SER A 536 5.64 0.64 -0.31
CA SER A 536 6.43 0.26 0.87
C SER A 536 7.93 0.50 0.68
N SER A 537 8.36 0.77 -0.55
CA SER A 537 9.74 1.16 -0.85
C SER A 537 10.06 2.61 -0.46
N LYS A 538 9.04 3.44 -0.20
CA LYS A 538 9.25 4.84 0.22
C LYS A 538 10.06 4.88 1.52
N GLY A 539 11.08 5.74 1.54
CA GLY A 539 12.02 5.85 2.67
C GLY A 539 13.18 4.86 2.63
N LEU A 540 13.12 3.81 1.80
CA LEU A 540 14.21 2.85 1.63
C LEU A 540 15.18 3.29 0.53
N GLU A 541 16.36 2.62 0.47
CA GLU A 541 17.36 2.83 -0.57
C GLU A 541 18.25 1.59 -0.73
N PHE A 542 18.59 1.24 -1.97
CA PHE A 542 19.33 0.04 -2.32
C PHE A 542 20.38 0.34 -3.40
N GLU A 543 21.44 -0.47 -3.45
CA GLU A 543 22.44 -0.33 -4.52
C GLU A 543 21.84 -0.69 -5.88
N ASN A 544 21.04 -1.76 -5.94
CA ASN A 544 20.43 -2.28 -7.15
C ASN A 544 18.93 -2.43 -6.98
N VAL A 545 18.16 -1.82 -7.87
CA VAL A 545 16.69 -1.90 -7.88
C VAL A 545 16.20 -2.47 -9.19
N TYR A 546 15.30 -3.44 -9.10
CA TYR A 546 14.52 -3.98 -10.21
C TYR A 546 13.06 -3.57 -10.03
N ILE A 547 12.44 -3.01 -11.06
CA ILE A 547 11.00 -2.78 -11.16
C ILE A 547 10.47 -3.78 -12.17
N ILE A 548 9.66 -4.74 -11.72
CA ILE A 548 9.12 -5.82 -12.55
C ILE A 548 7.71 -5.54 -13.01
N ASP A 549 7.28 -6.21 -14.09
CA ASP A 549 5.93 -6.05 -14.66
C ASP A 549 5.58 -4.58 -14.96
N ALA A 550 6.49 -3.79 -15.51
CA ALA A 550 6.22 -2.41 -15.91
C ALA A 550 5.33 -2.37 -17.17
N ASN A 551 4.08 -2.79 -17.03
CA ASN A 551 3.10 -2.96 -18.09
C ASN A 551 1.86 -2.08 -17.88
N GLU A 552 1.20 -1.69 -18.98
CA GLU A 552 -0.11 -1.02 -18.92
C GLU A 552 -1.13 -1.88 -18.16
N GLY A 553 -1.95 -1.25 -17.33
CA GLY A 553 -2.92 -1.91 -16.45
C GLY A 553 -2.32 -2.44 -15.15
N ILE A 554 -0.99 -2.52 -15.05
CA ILE A 554 -0.24 -2.81 -13.82
C ILE A 554 0.43 -1.52 -13.32
N MET A 555 1.19 -0.84 -14.15
CA MET A 555 1.81 0.46 -13.92
C MET A 555 1.67 1.36 -15.16
N PRO A 556 0.70 2.29 -15.20
CA PRO A 556 -0.27 2.62 -14.17
C PRO A 556 -1.26 1.49 -13.90
N TYR A 557 -1.75 1.45 -12.64
CA TYR A 557 -2.74 0.46 -12.26
C TYR A 557 -4.06 0.69 -12.99
N LYS A 558 -4.71 -0.39 -13.42
CA LYS A 558 -5.94 -0.35 -14.24
C LYS A 558 -7.10 0.48 -13.67
N LYS A 559 -7.10 0.75 -12.35
CA LYS A 559 -8.08 1.63 -11.70
C LYS A 559 -7.76 3.12 -11.84
N ALA A 560 -6.55 3.47 -12.24
CA ALA A 560 -6.13 4.86 -12.47
C ALA A 560 -6.67 5.33 -13.83
N VAL A 561 -7.90 5.83 -13.84
CA VAL A 561 -8.59 6.27 -15.07
C VAL A 561 -8.51 7.78 -15.25
N LEU A 562 -8.61 8.53 -14.15
CA LEU A 562 -8.53 9.99 -14.20
C LEU A 562 -7.08 10.45 -14.31
N GLU A 563 -6.84 11.57 -14.96
CA GLU A 563 -5.50 12.15 -15.11
C GLU A 563 -4.77 12.30 -13.76
N LYS A 564 -5.49 12.72 -12.72
CA LYS A 564 -4.95 12.84 -11.36
C LYS A 564 -4.49 11.51 -10.76
N ASP A 565 -5.18 10.42 -11.10
CA ASP A 565 -4.81 9.08 -10.63
C ASP A 565 -3.58 8.58 -11.39
N ILE A 566 -3.49 8.87 -12.70
CA ILE A 566 -2.31 8.57 -13.51
C ILE A 566 -1.10 9.36 -13.02
N GLU A 567 -1.28 10.62 -12.64
CA GLU A 567 -0.22 11.42 -12.04
C GLU A 567 0.28 10.86 -10.70
N GLU A 568 -0.63 10.31 -9.88
CA GLU A 568 -0.24 9.62 -8.63
C GLU A 568 0.53 8.33 -8.91
N GLU A 569 0.07 7.50 -9.85
CA GLU A 569 0.80 6.30 -10.30
C GLU A 569 2.18 6.65 -10.87
N ARG A 570 2.31 7.80 -11.56
CA ARG A 570 3.60 8.28 -12.06
C ARG A 570 4.53 8.71 -10.93
N ARG A 571 4.00 9.37 -9.88
CA ARG A 571 4.76 9.65 -8.65
C ARG A 571 5.21 8.37 -7.96
N LEU A 572 4.34 7.36 -7.93
CA LEU A 572 4.66 6.06 -7.34
C LEU A 572 5.81 5.38 -8.08
N PHE A 573 5.77 5.39 -9.42
CA PHE A 573 6.84 4.84 -10.24
C PHE A 573 8.15 5.62 -10.06
N TYR A 574 8.06 6.96 -10.02
CA TYR A 574 9.19 7.85 -9.71
C TYR A 574 9.81 7.55 -8.34
N VAL A 575 8.98 7.31 -7.31
CA VAL A 575 9.47 6.89 -5.99
C VAL A 575 10.26 5.60 -6.12
N GLY A 576 9.74 4.59 -6.81
CA GLY A 576 10.44 3.32 -7.02
C GLY A 576 11.79 3.49 -7.72
N MET A 577 11.84 4.26 -8.81
CA MET A 577 13.09 4.53 -9.54
C MET A 577 14.15 5.19 -8.66
N THR A 578 13.74 6.14 -7.83
CA THR A 578 14.63 6.92 -6.94
C THR A 578 15.05 6.17 -5.67
N ARG A 579 14.67 4.89 -5.54
CA ARG A 579 15.23 4.01 -4.48
C ARG A 579 16.60 3.49 -4.85
N ALA A 580 16.95 3.48 -6.13
CA ALA A 580 18.23 2.99 -6.63
C ALA A 580 19.37 4.00 -6.40
N LYS A 581 20.49 3.51 -5.88
CA LYS A 581 21.73 4.29 -5.75
C LYS A 581 22.58 4.16 -7.01
N THR A 582 22.87 2.93 -7.41
CA THR A 582 23.87 2.63 -8.44
C THR A 582 23.24 2.08 -9.71
N SER A 583 22.33 1.10 -9.61
CA SER A 583 21.75 0.40 -10.76
C SER A 583 20.22 0.35 -10.67
N LEU A 584 19.57 0.72 -11.76
CA LEU A 584 18.12 0.62 -11.94
C LEU A 584 17.82 -0.21 -13.17
N SER A 585 16.99 -1.24 -13.00
CA SER A 585 16.45 -2.06 -14.09
C SER A 585 14.93 -2.00 -14.06
N VAL A 586 14.32 -1.73 -15.19
CA VAL A 586 12.86 -1.67 -15.39
C VAL A 586 12.49 -2.69 -16.45
N TYR A 587 11.67 -3.66 -16.07
CA TYR A 587 11.32 -4.79 -16.90
C TYR A 587 9.83 -4.79 -17.25
N SER A 588 9.53 -5.16 -18.48
CA SER A 588 8.17 -5.37 -18.99
C SER A 588 8.05 -6.71 -19.67
N VAL A 589 6.83 -7.22 -19.79
CA VAL A 589 6.54 -8.50 -20.43
C VAL A 589 5.51 -8.33 -21.55
N LYS A 590 5.60 -9.17 -22.58
CA LYS A 590 4.65 -9.18 -23.70
C LYS A 590 3.37 -9.95 -23.39
N SER A 591 3.41 -10.82 -22.37
CA SER A 591 2.22 -11.55 -21.91
C SER A 591 2.19 -11.71 -20.40
N VAL A 592 1.00 -11.52 -19.82
CA VAL A 592 0.68 -11.76 -18.39
C VAL A 592 -0.47 -12.77 -18.36
N ASN A 593 -0.27 -13.91 -17.71
CA ASN A 593 -1.28 -14.97 -17.58
C ASN A 593 -1.93 -15.33 -18.94
N ASP A 594 -1.09 -15.53 -19.97
CA ASP A 594 -1.48 -15.85 -21.38
C ASP A 594 -2.28 -14.76 -22.09
N LYS A 595 -2.39 -13.57 -21.53
CA LYS A 595 -2.99 -12.40 -22.17
C LYS A 595 -1.88 -11.47 -22.67
N SER A 596 -2.04 -10.93 -23.89
CA SER A 596 -1.11 -9.94 -24.41
C SER A 596 -1.05 -8.72 -23.52
N ALA A 597 0.14 -8.24 -23.23
CA ALA A 597 0.41 -7.07 -22.40
C ALA A 597 1.30 -6.07 -23.15
N GLN A 598 1.10 -4.79 -22.90
CA GLN A 598 1.91 -3.72 -23.48
C GLN A 598 2.84 -3.14 -22.41
N ALA A 599 4.03 -2.73 -22.81
CA ALA A 599 4.94 -2.01 -21.93
C ALA A 599 4.27 -0.71 -21.43
N SER A 600 4.52 -0.37 -20.18
CA SER A 600 3.98 0.81 -19.54
C SER A 600 4.31 2.10 -20.30
N ARG A 601 3.35 3.03 -20.37
CA ARG A 601 3.63 4.41 -20.81
C ARG A 601 4.75 5.06 -20.01
N PHE A 602 4.91 4.70 -18.74
CA PHE A 602 5.97 5.22 -17.88
C PHE A 602 7.38 4.82 -18.34
N VAL A 603 7.52 3.67 -18.99
CA VAL A 603 8.79 3.28 -19.63
C VAL A 603 9.14 4.24 -20.78
N ARG A 604 8.16 4.61 -21.61
CA ARG A 604 8.36 5.57 -22.71
C ARG A 604 8.62 6.98 -22.17
N GLU A 605 7.80 7.45 -21.24
CA GLU A 605 7.93 8.76 -20.62
C GLU A 605 9.27 8.93 -19.87
N SER A 606 9.83 7.82 -19.34
CA SER A 606 11.16 7.84 -18.70
C SER A 606 12.30 8.06 -19.71
N LYS A 607 12.13 7.61 -20.96
CA LYS A 607 13.13 7.77 -22.02
C LYS A 607 13.07 9.16 -22.68
N GLU A 608 11.90 9.77 -22.67
CA GLU A 608 11.63 11.03 -23.36
C GLU A 608 11.08 12.07 -22.39
N PRO A 609 11.71 13.22 -22.21
CA PRO A 609 11.15 14.27 -21.37
C PRO A 609 9.90 14.85 -22.04
N ARG A 610 8.98 15.37 -21.22
CA ARG A 610 7.83 16.13 -21.72
C ARG A 610 8.31 17.27 -22.60
N GLN A 611 7.89 17.30 -23.84
CA GLN A 611 8.09 18.45 -24.70
C GLN A 611 7.33 19.64 -24.11
N ASN A 612 8.06 20.68 -23.72
CA ASN A 612 7.44 21.97 -23.43
C ASN A 612 6.87 22.48 -24.76
N ASN A 613 5.58 22.25 -25.01
CA ASN A 613 4.87 23.10 -25.93
C ASN A 613 4.87 24.49 -25.27
N SER A 614 5.84 25.31 -25.64
CA SER A 614 5.75 26.74 -25.48
C SER A 614 4.50 27.19 -26.20
N ARG A 615 3.37 27.20 -25.53
CA ARG A 615 2.29 28.10 -25.88
C ARG A 615 2.65 29.40 -25.18
N ASP A 616 3.39 30.20 -25.91
CA ASP A 616 3.25 31.64 -25.83
C ASP A 616 1.75 31.93 -26.01
N ASP A 617 1.14 32.45 -24.96
CA ASP A 617 0.20 33.60 -24.95
C ASP A 617 -0.47 33.68 -23.57
#